data_472e44969507ba44f154d3e9c53cd188
#
_entry.id   472e44969507ba44f154d3e9c53cd188
#
_cell.length_a   1.000
_cell.length_b   1.000
_cell.length_c   1.000
_cell.angle_alpha   90.00
_cell.angle_beta   90.00
_cell.angle_gamma   90.00
#
_symmetry.space_group_name_H-M   'P 1'
#
loop_
_entity.id
_entity.type
_entity.pdbx_description
1 polymer ?
#
loop_
_entity_poly.entity_id
_entity_poly.type
_entity_poly.pdbx_seq_one_letter_code
_entity_poly.pdbx_strand_id
1 'polypeptide(L)'
;MAKAWMCISFLIFLYLSSERNFTKVNAEMKTWCVAKPSSDQATLLDNINFACSHVDCRVLSSGCPCYSPGNLINHASIAMNLYYQANGRNYWNCNFKNSGLIVITNPSYGNCYYQYT
;
A
#
# COMPACT_ATOMS: atom_id res chain seq x y z
N MET A 1 19.24 -10.61 -6.70
CA MET A 1 19.74 -10.95 -5.37
C MET A 1 19.71 -9.76 -4.42
N ALA A 2 20.43 -8.68 -4.75
CA ALA A 2 20.46 -7.52 -3.86
C ALA A 2 19.06 -6.91 -3.60
N LYS A 3 18.21 -6.87 -4.64
CA LYS A 3 16.85 -6.31 -4.50
C LYS A 3 15.96 -7.18 -3.62
N ALA A 4 16.08 -8.50 -3.70
CA ALA A 4 15.29 -9.39 -2.86
C ALA A 4 15.71 -9.26 -1.40
N TRP A 5 17.00 -9.10 -1.15
CA TRP A 5 17.52 -8.87 0.19
C TRP A 5 16.96 -7.57 0.78
N MET A 6 16.98 -6.49 0.01
CA MET A 6 16.45 -5.21 0.46
C MET A 6 14.95 -5.29 0.75
N CYS A 7 14.22 -6.06 -0.06
CA CYS A 7 12.79 -6.23 0.13
C CYS A 7 12.47 -6.97 1.43
N ILE A 8 13.24 -8.00 1.74
CA ILE A 8 13.07 -8.77 2.97
C ILE A 8 13.30 -7.89 4.19
N SER A 9 14.37 -7.09 4.19
CA SER A 9 14.67 -6.19 5.28
C SER A 9 13.55 -5.19 5.51
N PHE A 10 13.00 -4.65 4.44
CA PHE A 10 11.90 -3.70 4.51
C PHE A 10 10.65 -4.34 5.11
N LEU A 11 10.31 -5.56 4.70
CA LEU A 11 9.15 -6.26 5.23
C LEU A 11 9.30 -6.57 6.72
N ILE A 12 10.49 -6.95 7.16
CA ILE A 12 10.76 -7.20 8.58
C ILE A 12 10.56 -5.92 9.38
N PHE A 13 11.03 -4.79 8.87
CA PHE A 13 10.86 -3.51 9.53
C PHE A 13 9.38 -3.15 9.68
N LEU A 14 8.58 -3.35 8.64
CA LEU A 14 7.14 -3.09 8.69
C LEU A 14 6.45 -3.97 9.72
N TYR A 15 6.85 -5.24 9.80
CA TYR A 15 6.29 -6.17 10.76
C TYR A 15 6.55 -5.70 12.20
N LEU A 16 7.77 -5.31 12.50
CA LEU A 16 8.11 -4.83 13.84
C LEU A 16 7.35 -3.56 14.20
N SER A 17 7.16 -2.67 13.24
CA SER A 17 6.40 -1.44 13.46
C SER A 17 4.94 -1.75 13.77
N SER A 18 4.37 -2.73 13.10
CA SER A 18 2.97 -3.13 13.33
C SER A 18 2.76 -3.68 14.73
N GLU A 19 3.71 -4.42 15.26
CA GLU A 19 3.58 -5.00 16.58
C GLU A 19 3.47 -3.95 17.67
N ARG A 20 4.11 -2.82 17.52
CA ARG A 20 4.08 -1.76 18.52
C ARG A 20 2.69 -1.17 18.74
N ASN A 21 1.82 -1.31 17.76
CA ASN A 21 0.47 -0.76 17.83
C ASN A 21 -0.57 -1.78 18.21
N PHE A 22 -0.15 -2.99 18.51
CA PHE A 22 -1.06 -4.10 18.78
C PHE A 22 -2.03 -3.80 19.91
N THR A 23 -1.56 -3.17 20.96
CA THR A 23 -2.38 -2.93 22.15
C THR A 23 -3.47 -1.90 21.97
N LYS A 24 -3.47 -1.16 20.88
CA LYS A 24 -4.43 -0.08 20.66
C LYS A 24 -5.59 -0.43 19.75
N VAL A 25 -5.69 -1.67 19.32
CA VAL A 25 -6.46 -1.99 18.12
C VAL A 25 -7.77 -2.68 18.38
N ASN A 26 -8.20 -2.74 19.62
CA ASN A 26 -9.27 -3.67 20.02
C ASN A 26 -10.61 -3.49 19.30
N ALA A 27 -10.92 -2.33 18.80
CA ALA A 27 -12.26 -2.08 18.31
C ALA A 27 -12.33 -1.48 16.92
N GLU A 28 -11.21 -1.18 16.29
CA GLU A 28 -11.24 -0.52 15.00
C GLU A 28 -11.32 -1.52 13.86
N MET A 29 -12.24 -1.24 12.93
CA MET A 29 -12.30 -1.97 11.68
C MET A 29 -11.07 -1.65 10.84
N LYS A 30 -10.45 -2.69 10.31
CA LYS A 30 -9.32 -2.50 9.42
C LYS A 30 -9.80 -2.01 8.07
N THR A 31 -9.09 -1.03 7.52
CA THR A 31 -9.39 -0.49 6.21
C THR A 31 -8.13 -0.32 5.40
N TRP A 32 -8.27 -0.38 4.09
CA TRP A 32 -7.18 -0.21 3.13
C TRP A 32 -7.63 0.71 2.01
N CYS A 33 -6.67 1.31 1.33
CA CYS A 33 -6.94 2.17 0.18
C CYS A 33 -6.46 1.49 -1.09
N VAL A 34 -7.34 1.38 -2.08
CA VAL A 34 -6.99 0.82 -3.38
C VAL A 34 -7.51 1.74 -4.48
N ALA A 35 -7.00 1.57 -5.69
CA ALA A 35 -7.47 2.35 -6.83
C ALA A 35 -8.80 1.81 -7.34
N LYS A 36 -9.69 2.72 -7.72
CA LYS A 36 -10.94 2.32 -8.37
C LYS A 36 -10.63 1.68 -9.73
N PRO A 37 -11.29 0.56 -10.05
CA PRO A 37 -11.04 -0.11 -11.34
C PRO A 37 -11.29 0.76 -12.57
N SER A 38 -12.13 1.79 -12.43
CA SER A 38 -12.45 2.71 -13.52
C SER A 38 -11.38 3.78 -13.76
N SER A 39 -10.32 3.82 -12.96
CA SER A 39 -9.28 4.84 -13.09
C SER A 39 -8.50 4.67 -14.39
N ASP A 40 -8.22 5.78 -15.06
CA ASP A 40 -7.42 5.72 -16.27
C ASP A 40 -5.93 5.65 -15.95
N GLN A 41 -5.14 5.36 -16.98
CA GLN A 41 -3.71 5.14 -16.83
C GLN A 41 -2.98 6.37 -16.29
N ALA A 42 -3.33 7.54 -16.79
CA ALA A 42 -2.70 8.79 -16.36
C ALA A 42 -2.95 9.05 -14.87
N THR A 43 -4.17 8.82 -14.42
CA THR A 43 -4.54 8.98 -13.01
C THR A 43 -3.76 8.01 -12.12
N LEU A 44 -3.65 6.75 -12.55
CA LEU A 44 -2.93 5.74 -11.79
C LEU A 44 -1.44 6.10 -11.66
N LEU A 45 -0.83 6.58 -12.73
CA LEU A 45 0.57 7.03 -12.69
C LEU A 45 0.74 8.22 -11.75
N ASP A 46 -0.17 9.18 -11.80
CA ASP A 46 -0.12 10.34 -10.90
C ASP A 46 -0.23 9.90 -9.44
N ASN A 47 -1.09 8.95 -9.16
CA ASN A 47 -1.28 8.45 -7.80
C ASN A 47 -0.01 7.75 -7.28
N ILE A 48 0.62 6.93 -8.12
CA ILE A 48 1.88 6.29 -7.76
C ILE A 48 2.94 7.34 -7.48
N ASN A 49 3.10 8.30 -8.37
CA ASN A 49 4.12 9.33 -8.22
C ASN A 49 3.90 10.16 -6.97
N PHE A 50 2.67 10.54 -6.69
CA PHE A 50 2.34 11.29 -5.50
C PHE A 50 2.64 10.48 -4.24
N ALA A 51 2.08 9.27 -4.15
CA ALA A 51 2.24 8.45 -2.96
C ALA A 51 3.70 8.12 -2.70
N CYS A 52 4.43 7.71 -3.74
CA CYS A 52 5.82 7.27 -3.59
C CYS A 52 6.80 8.43 -3.40
N SER A 53 6.35 9.67 -3.58
CA SER A 53 7.14 10.83 -3.17
C SER A 53 7.03 11.12 -1.67
N HIS A 54 6.06 10.50 -1.00
CA HIS A 54 5.82 10.71 0.43
C HIS A 54 6.11 9.47 1.28
N VAL A 55 6.06 8.28 0.70
CA VAL A 55 6.28 7.02 1.42
C VAL A 55 7.27 6.16 0.66
N ASP A 56 7.81 5.15 1.35
CA ASP A 56 8.76 4.22 0.77
C ASP A 56 8.02 3.16 -0.04
N CYS A 57 8.23 3.15 -1.34
CA CYS A 57 7.58 2.23 -2.28
C CYS A 57 8.51 1.10 -2.73
N ARG A 58 9.58 0.80 -2.00
CA ARG A 58 10.51 -0.27 -2.40
C ARG A 58 9.85 -1.64 -2.51
N VAL A 59 8.73 -1.84 -1.82
CA VAL A 59 7.99 -3.10 -1.91
C VAL A 59 7.49 -3.37 -3.34
N LEU A 60 7.41 -2.33 -4.17
CA LEU A 60 7.00 -2.46 -5.57
C LEU A 60 8.17 -2.75 -6.50
N SER A 61 9.38 -2.82 -5.98
CA SER A 61 10.57 -3.06 -6.79
C SER A 61 10.63 -4.50 -7.28
N SER A 62 11.32 -4.70 -8.41
CA SER A 62 11.59 -6.02 -8.95
C SER A 62 12.24 -6.90 -7.88
N GLY A 63 11.78 -8.13 -7.76
CA GLY A 63 12.27 -9.06 -6.74
C GLY A 63 11.47 -9.06 -5.47
N CYS A 64 10.53 -8.14 -5.30
CA CYS A 64 9.66 -8.09 -4.14
C CYS A 64 8.31 -8.73 -4.45
N PRO A 65 7.64 -9.30 -3.45
CA PRO A 65 6.38 -10.02 -3.69
C PRO A 65 5.28 -9.17 -4.35
N CYS A 66 5.26 -7.88 -4.09
CA CYS A 66 4.22 -7.01 -4.64
C CYS A 66 4.55 -6.46 -6.04
N TYR A 67 5.71 -6.82 -6.59
CA TYR A 67 6.05 -6.41 -7.94
C TYR A 67 5.11 -7.05 -8.97
N SER A 68 4.76 -8.32 -8.79
CA SER A 68 3.83 -9.03 -9.66
C SER A 68 2.40 -8.87 -9.13
N PRO A 69 1.43 -8.79 -10.01
CA PRO A 69 1.45 -9.01 -11.46
C PRO A 69 1.99 -7.88 -12.33
N GLY A 70 2.54 -6.85 -11.80
CA GLY A 70 3.21 -5.82 -12.57
C GLY A 70 2.31 -4.92 -13.41
N ASN A 71 1.01 -4.91 -13.13
CA ASN A 71 0.12 -3.99 -13.82
C ASN A 71 -0.05 -2.71 -13.02
N LEU A 72 -0.47 -1.67 -13.72
CA LEU A 72 -0.49 -0.33 -13.17
C LEU A 72 -1.49 -0.17 -12.02
N ILE A 73 -2.67 -0.75 -12.16
CA ILE A 73 -3.71 -0.62 -11.12
C ILE A 73 -3.28 -1.31 -9.83
N ASN A 74 -2.58 -2.44 -9.94
CA ASN A 74 -2.08 -3.14 -8.77
C ASN A 74 -1.03 -2.31 -8.05
N HIS A 75 -0.06 -1.78 -8.78
CA HIS A 75 1.00 -0.96 -8.19
C HIS A 75 0.43 0.33 -7.60
N ALA A 76 -0.52 0.96 -8.28
CA ALA A 76 -1.16 2.16 -7.75
C ALA A 76 -1.88 1.88 -6.45
N SER A 77 -2.63 0.78 -6.39
CA SER A 77 -3.37 0.42 -5.18
C SER A 77 -2.43 0.22 -4.00
N ILE A 78 -1.31 -0.46 -4.20
CA ILE A 78 -0.35 -0.69 -3.13
C ILE A 78 0.27 0.63 -2.66
N ALA A 79 0.69 1.48 -3.60
CA ALA A 79 1.28 2.77 -3.26
C ALA A 79 0.28 3.67 -2.53
N MET A 80 -0.95 3.72 -3.01
CA MET A 80 -2.01 4.51 -2.39
C MET A 80 -2.29 4.04 -0.98
N ASN A 81 -2.28 2.73 -0.76
CA ASN A 81 -2.47 2.19 0.58
C ASN A 81 -1.31 2.52 1.52
N LEU A 82 -0.08 2.47 1.04
CA LEU A 82 1.07 2.85 1.84
C LEU A 82 0.94 4.30 2.33
N TYR A 83 0.52 5.19 1.45
CA TYR A 83 0.28 6.59 1.81
C TYR A 83 -0.86 6.71 2.81
N TYR A 84 -1.96 6.04 2.56
CA TYR A 84 -3.14 6.05 3.42
C TYR A 84 -2.80 5.58 4.84
N GLN A 85 -2.08 4.48 4.97
CA GLN A 85 -1.69 3.96 6.28
C GLN A 85 -0.75 4.92 6.99
N ALA A 86 0.23 5.47 6.27
CA ALA A 86 1.22 6.38 6.86
C ALA A 86 0.59 7.67 7.38
N ASN A 87 -0.55 8.05 6.84
CA ASN A 87 -1.21 9.30 7.21
C ASN A 87 -2.41 9.10 8.14
N GLY A 88 -2.54 7.92 8.75
CA GLY A 88 -3.54 7.69 9.79
C GLY A 88 -4.88 7.19 9.31
N ARG A 89 -4.98 6.77 8.08
CA ARG A 89 -6.20 6.15 7.52
C ARG A 89 -7.42 7.08 7.57
N ASN A 90 -7.21 8.36 7.36
CA ASN A 90 -8.33 9.28 7.20
C ASN A 90 -8.92 9.10 5.80
N TYR A 91 -10.24 9.22 5.67
CA TYR A 91 -10.87 8.97 4.37
C TYR A 91 -10.33 9.91 3.28
N TRP A 92 -9.93 11.15 3.64
CA TRP A 92 -9.38 12.08 2.65
C TRP A 92 -7.98 11.68 2.18
N ASN A 93 -7.29 10.80 2.91
CA ASN A 93 -6.00 10.28 2.49
C ASN A 93 -6.11 9.18 1.43
N CYS A 94 -7.32 8.77 1.09
CA CYS A 94 -7.59 7.82 0.02
C CYS A 94 -8.41 8.43 -1.11
N ASN A 95 -8.53 9.74 -1.15
CA ASN A 95 -9.34 10.39 -2.18
C ASN A 95 -8.68 10.36 -3.55
N PHE A 96 -7.43 10.78 -3.66
CA PHE A 96 -6.65 10.76 -4.91
C PHE A 96 -7.47 11.25 -6.10
N LYS A 97 -8.03 12.45 -5.97
CA LYS A 97 -8.90 13.05 -6.99
C LYS A 97 -10.05 12.11 -7.39
N ASN A 98 -10.67 11.53 -6.38
CA ASN A 98 -11.81 10.64 -6.52
C ASN A 98 -11.51 9.31 -7.22
N SER A 99 -10.25 8.91 -7.30
CA SER A 99 -9.84 7.62 -7.86
C SER A 99 -9.52 6.58 -6.80
N GLY A 100 -9.55 6.94 -5.51
CA GLY A 100 -9.30 6.01 -4.41
C GLY A 100 -10.59 5.38 -3.91
N LEU A 101 -10.45 4.19 -3.35
CA LEU A 101 -11.55 3.41 -2.79
C LEU A 101 -11.11 2.81 -1.48
N ILE A 102 -11.83 3.09 -0.41
CA ILE A 102 -11.57 2.47 0.89
C ILE A 102 -12.28 1.13 0.93
N VAL A 103 -11.55 0.08 1.27
CA VAL A 103 -12.09 -1.27 1.36
C VAL A 103 -11.88 -1.83 2.75
N ILE A 104 -12.80 -2.70 3.17
CA ILE A 104 -12.77 -3.34 4.48
C ILE A 104 -12.33 -4.80 4.40
N THR A 105 -12.19 -5.34 3.19
CA THR A 105 -11.66 -6.66 2.96
C THR A 105 -10.19 -6.54 2.63
N ASN A 106 -9.35 -7.33 3.29
CA ASN A 106 -7.91 -7.29 3.09
C ASN A 106 -7.59 -7.60 1.62
N PRO A 107 -6.96 -6.67 0.89
CA PRO A 107 -6.68 -6.86 -0.53
C PRO A 107 -5.39 -7.63 -0.81
N SER A 108 -4.72 -8.11 0.21
CA SER A 108 -3.47 -8.88 0.06
C SER A 108 -3.70 -10.14 -0.79
N TYR A 109 -2.66 -10.55 -1.50
CA TYR A 109 -2.72 -11.73 -2.36
C TYR A 109 -1.35 -12.40 -2.42
N GLY A 110 -1.33 -13.73 -2.52
CA GLY A 110 -0.07 -14.47 -2.56
C GLY A 110 0.84 -14.07 -1.41
N ASN A 111 2.06 -13.70 -1.72
CA ASN A 111 3.03 -13.23 -0.74
C ASN A 111 3.07 -11.69 -0.65
N CYS A 112 2.18 -11.01 -1.35
CA CYS A 112 2.08 -9.56 -1.27
C CYS A 112 1.06 -9.18 -0.19
N TYR A 113 1.55 -8.60 0.89
CA TYR A 113 0.69 -8.20 2.00
C TYR A 113 0.54 -6.68 2.00
N TYR A 114 -0.69 -6.22 1.88
CA TYR A 114 -0.99 -4.80 2.00
C TYR A 114 -0.78 -4.37 3.44
N GLN A 115 -0.04 -3.29 3.63
CA GLN A 115 0.24 -2.77 4.96
C GLN A 115 -1.04 -2.35 5.67
N TYR A 116 -1.07 -2.62 6.96
CA TYR A 116 -2.04 -2.03 7.88
C TYR A 116 -1.28 -1.57 9.12
N THR A 117 -1.42 -0.28 9.49
CA THR A 117 -0.77 0.26 10.71
C THR A 117 -1.74 0.81 11.72
#